data_a45cef7d7b8c2c6467195d01f02efe1a
#
_entry.id   a45cef7d7b8c2c6467195d01f02efe1a
#
_cell.length_a   1.000
_cell.length_b   1.000
_cell.length_c   1.000
_cell.angle_alpha   90.00
_cell.angle_beta   90.00
_cell.angle_gamma   90.00
#
_symmetry.space_group_name_H-M   'P 1'
#
loop_
_entity.id
_entity.type
_entity.pdbx_description
1 polymer ?
#
loop_
_entity_poly.entity_id
_entity_poly.type
_entity_poly.pdbx_seq_one_letter_code
_entity_poly.pdbx_strand_id
1 'polypeptide(L)' 'MITDKDYSVWYQYENIFDATCSERRQFDTEEEADEFIQRLLKDDGKRIWKIIKTAWTTYYPEAERK' A
#
# COMPACT_ATOMS: atom_id res chain seq x y z
N MET A 1 5.93 12.72 22.27
CA MET A 1 5.87 11.42 21.61
C MET A 1 6.02 11.58 20.11
N ILE A 2 6.89 10.81 19.51
CA ILE A 2 7.08 10.82 18.07
C ILE A 2 6.20 9.74 17.47
N THR A 3 5.52 10.06 16.38
CA THR A 3 4.71 9.10 15.67
C THR A 3 5.07 9.09 14.19
N ASP A 4 5.07 7.91 13.60
CA ASP A 4 5.20 7.71 12.17
C ASP A 4 3.93 7.08 11.64
N LYS A 5 3.54 7.51 10.44
CA LYS A 5 2.42 6.92 9.74
C LYS A 5 2.92 6.33 8.43
N ASP A 6 2.59 5.08 8.22
CA ASP A 6 2.92 4.39 6.98
C ASP A 6 1.65 3.85 6.34
N TYR A 7 1.64 3.87 5.04
CA TYR A 7 0.53 3.34 4.26
C TYR A 7 1.06 2.28 3.33
N SER A 8 0.39 1.15 3.28
CA SER A 8 0.77 0.11 2.36
C SER A 8 -0.42 -0.32 1.52
N VAL A 9 -0.13 -0.68 0.28
CA VAL A 9 -1.11 -1.21 -0.64
C VAL A 9 -0.64 -2.58 -1.07
N TRP A 10 -1.40 -3.58 -0.74
CA TRP A 10 -1.18 -4.94 -1.20
C TRP A 10 -2.24 -5.24 -2.24
N TYR A 11 -1.83 -5.82 -3.36
CA TYR A 11 -2.78 -6.19 -4.38
C TYR A 11 -2.43 -7.52 -5.01
N GLN A 12 -3.46 -8.18 -5.49
CA GLN A 12 -3.37 -9.47 -6.11
C GLN A 12 -3.92 -9.36 -7.52
N TYR A 13 -3.18 -9.86 -8.49
CA TYR A 13 -3.54 -9.75 -9.88
C TYR A 13 -3.18 -11.01 -10.63
N GLU A 14 -3.74 -11.14 -11.84
CA GLU A 14 -3.46 -12.22 -12.74
C GLU A 14 -2.62 -11.68 -13.89
N ASN A 15 -1.48 -12.32 -14.16
CA ASN A 15 -0.61 -11.87 -15.25
C ASN A 15 -1.05 -12.47 -16.59
N ILE A 16 -0.29 -12.16 -17.65
CA ILE A 16 -0.61 -12.62 -19.00
C ILE A 16 -0.55 -14.14 -19.17
N PHE A 17 0.04 -14.85 -18.22
CA PHE A 17 0.13 -16.31 -18.23
C PHE A 17 -0.90 -16.97 -17.32
N ASP A 18 -1.92 -16.23 -16.92
CA ASP A 18 -2.97 -16.67 -16.01
C ASP A 18 -2.44 -17.12 -14.64
N ALA A 19 -1.26 -16.64 -14.27
CA ALA A 19 -0.71 -16.90 -12.96
C ALA A 19 -1.09 -15.80 -11.98
N THR A 20 -1.52 -16.18 -10.79
CA THR A 20 -1.84 -15.22 -9.74
C THR A 20 -0.57 -14.69 -9.10
N CYS A 21 -0.44 -13.37 -9.10
CA CYS A 21 0.68 -12.68 -8.50
C CYS A 21 0.20 -11.71 -7.44
N SER A 22 1.05 -11.43 -6.47
CA SER A 22 0.76 -10.43 -5.46
C SER A 22 1.95 -9.50 -5.28
N GLU A 23 1.68 -8.25 -5.01
CA GLU A 23 2.71 -7.26 -4.73
C GLU A 23 2.27 -6.35 -3.61
N ARG A 24 3.23 -5.77 -2.95
CA ARG A 24 3.00 -4.83 -1.87
C ARG A 24 3.89 -3.63 -2.05
N ARG A 25 3.31 -2.44 -1.87
CA ARG A 25 4.05 -1.19 -1.90
C ARG A 25 3.78 -0.37 -0.67
N GLN A 26 4.80 0.35 -0.23
CA GLN A 26 4.69 1.24 0.92
C GLN A 26 4.79 2.69 0.47
N PHE A 27 4.03 3.55 1.15
CA PHE A 27 3.98 4.97 0.85
C PHE A 27 4.06 5.77 2.14
N ASP A 28 4.61 6.97 2.04
CA ASP A 28 4.75 7.85 3.20
C ASP A 28 3.47 8.65 3.47
N THR A 29 2.64 8.84 2.46
CA THR A 29 1.40 9.61 2.60
C THR A 29 0.21 8.82 2.05
N GLU A 30 -0.97 9.12 2.60
CA GLU A 30 -2.18 8.49 2.11
C GLU A 30 -2.50 8.87 0.68
N GLU A 31 -2.19 10.12 0.30
CA GLU A 31 -2.41 10.58 -1.06
C GLU A 31 -1.65 9.74 -2.08
N GLU A 32 -0.40 9.44 -1.78
CA GLU A 32 0.41 8.60 -2.66
C GLU A 32 -0.18 7.20 -2.79
N ALA A 33 -0.64 6.63 -1.67
CA ALA A 33 -1.27 5.32 -1.68
C ALA A 33 -2.55 5.33 -2.51
N ASP A 34 -3.38 6.35 -2.35
CA ASP A 34 -4.63 6.46 -3.10
C ASP A 34 -4.37 6.68 -4.59
N GLU A 35 -3.38 7.48 -4.96
CA GLU A 35 -3.00 7.65 -6.35
C GLU A 35 -2.56 6.33 -6.98
N PHE A 36 -1.77 5.57 -6.24
CA PHE A 36 -1.33 4.26 -6.71
C PHE A 36 -2.52 3.34 -6.96
N ILE A 37 -3.48 3.31 -6.05
CA ILE A 37 -4.70 2.52 -6.21
C ILE A 37 -5.47 2.94 -7.45
N GLN A 38 -5.59 4.25 -7.68
CA GLN A 38 -6.28 4.75 -8.88
C GLN A 38 -5.57 4.33 -10.16
N ARG A 39 -4.26 4.32 -10.16
CA ARG A 39 -3.48 3.84 -11.31
C ARG A 39 -3.73 2.36 -11.57
N LEU A 40 -3.76 1.56 -10.50
CA LEU A 40 -4.04 0.14 -10.63
C LEU A 40 -5.43 -0.12 -11.22
N LEU A 41 -6.41 0.65 -10.78
CA LEU A 41 -7.77 0.51 -11.27
C LEU A 41 -7.94 0.92 -12.73
N LYS A 42 -7.04 1.76 -13.24
CA LYS A 42 -7.06 2.21 -14.64
C LYS A 42 -6.19 1.38 -15.56
N ASP A 43 -5.42 0.47 -15.01
CA ASP A 43 -4.52 -0.36 -15.80
C ASP A 43 -5.30 -1.50 -16.45
N ASP A 44 -5.54 -1.38 -17.73
CA ASP A 44 -6.30 -2.37 -18.50
C ASP A 44 -5.50 -3.64 -18.78
N GLY A 45 -4.19 -3.62 -18.57
CA GLY A 45 -3.33 -4.76 -18.84
C GLY A 45 -3.28 -5.78 -17.72
N LYS A 46 -3.90 -5.48 -16.59
CA LYS A 46 -3.87 -6.35 -15.41
C LYS A 46 -5.26 -6.63 -14.90
N ARG A 47 -5.52 -7.88 -14.58
CA ARG A 47 -6.74 -8.27 -13.89
C ARG A 47 -6.48 -8.22 -12.41
N ILE A 48 -6.95 -7.18 -11.76
CA ILE A 48 -6.75 -7.02 -10.33
C ILE A 48 -7.92 -7.63 -9.58
N TRP A 49 -7.60 -8.60 -8.74
CA TRP A 49 -8.59 -9.35 -7.98
C TRP A 49 -8.94 -8.68 -6.67
N LYS A 50 -7.93 -8.09 -6.05
CA LYS A 50 -8.09 -7.61 -4.69
C LYS A 50 -7.05 -6.54 -4.41
N ILE A 51 -7.49 -5.47 -3.76
CA ILE A 51 -6.61 -4.40 -3.31
C ILE A 51 -6.90 -4.18 -1.83
N ILE A 52 -5.87 -4.21 -1.00
CA ILE A 52 -5.99 -3.92 0.42
C ILE A 52 -5.10 -2.74 0.76
N LYS A 53 -5.70 -1.68 1.27
CA LYS A 53 -4.97 -0.53 1.79
C LYS A 53 -4.91 -0.64 3.30
N THR A 54 -3.71 -0.58 3.85
CA THR A 54 -3.50 -0.66 5.29
C THR A 54 -2.77 0.59 5.75
N ALA A 55 -3.25 1.19 6.83
CA ALA A 55 -2.61 2.32 7.45
C ALA A 55 -2.09 1.90 8.83
N TRP A 56 -0.84 2.24 9.10
CA TRP A 56 -0.23 1.96 10.40
C TRP A 56 0.27 3.24 11.03
N THR A 57 0.10 3.33 12.35
CA THR A 57 0.68 4.41 13.13
C THR A 57 1.65 3.79 14.13
N THR A 58 2.90 4.23 14.09
CA THR A 58 3.92 3.77 15.01
C THR A 58 4.20 4.86 16.02
N TYR A 59 4.22 4.51 17.29
CA TYR A 59 4.48 5.43 18.38
C TYR A 59 5.86 5.16 18.97
N TYR A 60 6.62 6.22 19.19
CA TYR A 60 7.95 6.12 19.80
C TYR A 60 7.95 6.90 21.12
N PRO A 61 7.33 6.37 22.16
CA PRO A 61 7.17 7.11 23.41
C PRO A 61 8.51 7.41 24.11
N GLU A 62 9.51 6.59 23.89
CA GLU A 62 10.81 6.78 24.50
C GLU A 62 11.69 7.82 23.80
N ALA A 63 11.35 8.20 22.60
CA ALA A 63 12.10 9.20 21.85
C ALA A 63 12.08 10.57 22.53
N GLU A 64 11.10 10.84 23.38
CA GLU A 64 10.96 12.10 24.10
C GLU A 64 11.55 12.07 25.51
N ARG A 65 12.00 10.93 25.97
CA ARG A 65 12.60 10.80 27.30
C ARG A 65 14.03 11.26 27.29
N LYS A 66 14.35 12.02 28.30
CA LYS A 66 15.71 12.53 28.48
C LYS A 66 16.23 12.17 29.86
#